data_b93d0ed739bc8cb0e267aba392b73d4f
#
_entry.id   b93d0ed739bc8cb0e267aba392b73d4f
#
_cell.length_a   1.000
_cell.length_b   1.000
_cell.length_c   1.000
_cell.angle_alpha   90.00
_cell.angle_beta   90.00
_cell.angle_gamma   90.00
#
_symmetry.space_group_name_H-M   'P 1'
#
loop_
_entity.id
_entity.type
_entity.pdbx_description
1 polymer ?
#
loop_
_entity_poly.entity_id
_entity_poly.type
_entity_poly.pdbx_seq_one_letter_code
_entity_poly.pdbx_strand_id
1 'polypeptide(L)'
;TTSTDDKFLEKLVKIIEDNITDSSFQIEDICKGLGVTALVLNKKLKALMGVTANAFVRSIRMKRAAELLKTGRYSVSEVTYDVGFNDLKYFRECFKKEFGVLPQQYKEQSIQTDLDS
;
A
#
# COMPACT_ATOMS: atom_id res chain seq x y z
N THR A 1 0.04 -18.88 -12.07
CA THR A 1 -0.92 -18.90 -10.97
C THR A 1 -2.18 -19.69 -11.32
N THR A 2 -2.79 -20.29 -10.33
CA THR A 2 -4.04 -20.99 -10.50
C THR A 2 -5.21 -20.06 -10.23
N SER A 3 -6.40 -20.43 -10.68
CA SER A 3 -7.63 -19.71 -10.39
C SER A 3 -7.86 -19.53 -8.87
N THR A 4 -7.45 -20.51 -8.06
CA THR A 4 -7.55 -20.46 -6.61
C THR A 4 -6.60 -19.42 -6.03
N ASP A 5 -5.37 -19.36 -6.55
CA ASP A 5 -4.38 -18.38 -6.12
C ASP A 5 -4.80 -16.96 -6.51
N ASP A 6 -5.35 -16.80 -7.70
CA ASP A 6 -5.88 -15.51 -8.16
C ASP A 6 -6.99 -15.01 -7.26
N LYS A 7 -7.92 -15.89 -6.89
CA LYS A 7 -9.03 -15.58 -5.98
C LYS A 7 -8.51 -15.18 -4.59
N PHE A 8 -7.49 -15.89 -4.10
CA PHE A 8 -6.87 -15.58 -2.81
C PHE A 8 -6.28 -14.17 -2.82
N LEU A 9 -5.50 -13.85 -3.87
CA LEU A 9 -4.86 -12.53 -3.99
C LEU A 9 -5.91 -11.43 -4.16
N GLU A 10 -6.93 -11.63 -4.96
CA GLU A 10 -8.01 -10.65 -5.15
C GLU A 10 -8.71 -10.36 -3.83
N LYS A 11 -9.04 -11.37 -3.05
CA LYS A 11 -9.70 -11.22 -1.76
C LYS A 11 -8.79 -10.50 -0.78
N LEU A 12 -7.49 -10.85 -0.76
CA LEU A 12 -6.50 -10.20 0.10
C LEU A 12 -6.39 -8.70 -0.22
N VAL A 13 -6.23 -8.36 -1.49
CA VAL A 13 -6.11 -6.96 -1.94
C VAL A 13 -7.38 -6.19 -1.56
N LYS A 14 -8.55 -6.77 -1.76
CA LYS A 14 -9.81 -6.11 -1.41
C LYS A 14 -9.91 -5.81 0.08
N ILE A 15 -9.53 -6.76 0.93
CA ILE A 15 -9.52 -6.55 2.38
C ILE A 15 -8.60 -5.38 2.74
N ILE A 16 -7.41 -5.32 2.15
CA ILE A 16 -6.46 -4.25 2.42
C ILE A 16 -7.01 -2.91 1.92
N GLU A 17 -7.53 -2.86 0.71
CA GLU A 17 -8.06 -1.62 0.13
C GLU A 17 -9.28 -1.09 0.91
N ASP A 18 -10.15 -1.97 1.36
CA ASP A 18 -11.33 -1.60 2.14
C ASP A 18 -10.96 -0.99 3.50
N ASN A 19 -9.76 -1.26 4.00
CA ASN A 19 -9.28 -0.79 5.31
C ASN A 19 -8.06 0.15 5.19
N ILE A 20 -7.81 0.68 4.01
CA ILE A 20 -6.55 1.40 3.76
C ILE A 20 -6.41 2.67 4.59
N THR A 21 -7.51 3.34 4.92
CA THR A 21 -7.49 4.57 5.73
C THR A 21 -7.32 4.31 7.23
N ASP A 22 -7.47 3.06 7.65
CA ASP A 22 -7.43 2.69 9.05
C ASP A 22 -6.00 2.38 9.49
N SER A 23 -5.38 3.28 10.27
CA SER A 23 -4.01 3.09 10.76
C SER A 23 -3.90 1.99 11.81
N SER A 24 -5.02 1.55 12.38
CA SER A 24 -5.05 0.46 13.36
C SER A 24 -5.25 -0.92 12.72
N PHE A 25 -5.48 -0.97 11.41
CA PHE A 25 -5.66 -2.21 10.67
C PHE A 25 -4.38 -3.04 10.71
N GLN A 26 -4.50 -4.29 11.13
CA GLN A 26 -3.35 -5.17 11.36
C GLN A 26 -3.47 -6.49 10.58
N ILE A 27 -2.37 -7.24 10.55
CA ILE A 27 -2.32 -8.54 9.88
C ILE A 27 -3.37 -9.50 10.44
N GLU A 28 -3.67 -9.44 11.73
CA GLU A 28 -4.69 -10.25 12.37
C GLU A 28 -6.08 -10.03 11.76
N ASP A 29 -6.37 -8.81 11.35
CA ASP A 29 -7.65 -8.47 10.71
C ASP A 29 -7.75 -9.13 9.33
N ILE A 30 -6.63 -9.17 8.61
CA ILE A 30 -6.55 -9.87 7.32
C ILE A 30 -6.79 -11.37 7.52
N CYS A 31 -6.12 -11.94 8.51
CA CYS A 31 -6.23 -13.37 8.82
C CYS A 31 -7.67 -13.76 9.13
N LYS A 32 -8.36 -12.94 9.92
CA LYS A 32 -9.78 -13.16 10.23
C LYS A 32 -10.64 -13.12 8.97
N GLY A 33 -10.39 -12.14 8.11
CA GLY A 33 -11.15 -11.99 6.86
C GLY A 33 -10.93 -13.13 5.87
N LEU A 34 -9.73 -13.72 5.88
CA LEU A 34 -9.39 -14.82 4.98
C LEU A 34 -9.59 -16.21 5.60
N GLY A 35 -9.82 -16.28 6.91
CA GLY A 35 -9.94 -17.55 7.61
C GLY A 35 -8.64 -18.35 7.66
N VAL A 36 -7.49 -17.67 7.78
CA VAL A 36 -6.17 -18.31 7.82
C VAL A 36 -5.37 -17.77 9.00
N THR A 37 -4.29 -18.49 9.34
CA THR A 37 -3.34 -18.01 10.36
C THR A 37 -2.30 -17.10 9.69
N ALA A 38 -1.59 -16.32 10.52
CA ALA A 38 -0.50 -15.47 10.02
C ALA A 38 0.59 -16.30 9.33
N LEU A 39 0.88 -17.48 9.87
CA LEU A 39 1.88 -18.38 9.28
C LEU A 39 1.47 -18.79 7.86
N VAL A 40 0.21 -19.19 7.66
CA VAL A 40 -0.31 -19.59 6.35
C VAL A 40 -0.30 -18.41 5.39
N LEU A 41 -0.75 -17.24 5.85
CA LEU A 41 -0.75 -16.02 5.04
C LEU A 41 0.65 -15.69 4.52
N ASN A 42 1.65 -15.66 5.42
CA ASN A 42 3.02 -15.36 5.04
C ASN A 42 3.61 -16.42 4.10
N LYS A 43 3.33 -17.67 4.34
CA LYS A 43 3.79 -18.76 3.45
C LYS A 43 3.24 -18.59 2.04
N LYS A 44 1.94 -18.34 1.92
CA LYS A 44 1.31 -18.15 0.62
C LYS A 44 1.85 -16.92 -0.10
N LEU A 45 1.99 -15.79 0.60
CA LEU A 45 2.54 -14.58 -0.01
C LEU A 45 3.98 -14.75 -0.42
N LYS A 46 4.78 -15.44 0.38
CA LYS A 46 6.17 -15.71 0.03
C LYS A 46 6.25 -16.56 -1.22
N ALA A 47 5.40 -17.58 -1.34
CA ALA A 47 5.38 -18.47 -2.50
C ALA A 47 4.89 -17.76 -3.76
N LEU A 48 3.86 -16.91 -3.66
CA LEU A 48 3.23 -16.27 -4.82
C LEU A 48 3.91 -14.97 -5.23
N MET A 49 4.37 -14.17 -4.26
CA MET A 49 4.85 -12.79 -4.50
C MET A 49 6.25 -12.55 -3.97
N GLY A 50 6.83 -13.48 -3.22
CA GLY A 50 8.17 -13.33 -2.66
C GLY A 50 8.28 -12.34 -1.51
N VAL A 51 7.16 -11.97 -0.87
CA VAL A 51 7.13 -10.93 0.16
C VAL A 51 6.40 -11.40 1.42
N THR A 52 6.63 -10.70 2.53
CA THR A 52 5.86 -10.92 3.77
C THR A 52 4.53 -10.17 3.68
N ALA A 53 3.58 -10.53 4.57
CA ALA A 53 2.29 -9.85 4.64
C ALA A 53 2.46 -8.37 4.96
N ASN A 54 3.33 -8.00 5.90
CA ASN A 54 3.59 -6.60 6.23
C ASN A 54 4.13 -5.81 5.04
N ALA A 55 5.07 -6.39 4.30
CA ALA A 55 5.63 -5.75 3.11
C ALA A 55 4.56 -5.59 2.01
N PHE A 56 3.69 -6.58 1.87
CA PHE A 56 2.61 -6.53 0.88
C PHE A 56 1.62 -5.42 1.20
N VAL A 57 1.17 -5.31 2.44
CA VAL A 57 0.27 -4.24 2.89
C VAL A 57 0.91 -2.87 2.64
N ARG A 58 2.18 -2.73 3.03
CA ARG A 58 2.92 -1.48 2.85
C ARG A 58 3.02 -1.09 1.37
N SER A 59 3.27 -2.04 0.48
CA SER A 59 3.32 -1.79 -0.96
C SER A 59 2.00 -1.29 -1.50
N ILE A 60 0.88 -1.86 -1.07
CA ILE A 60 -0.44 -1.40 -1.50
C ILE A 60 -0.71 0.02 -1.00
N ARG A 61 -0.36 0.33 0.26
CA ARG A 61 -0.49 1.68 0.81
C ARG A 61 0.36 2.69 0.03
N MET A 62 1.58 2.33 -0.33
CA MET A 62 2.49 3.19 -1.11
C MET A 62 1.95 3.42 -2.52
N LYS A 63 1.43 2.38 -3.16
CA LYS A 63 0.83 2.51 -4.50
C LYS A 63 -0.35 3.47 -4.47
N ARG A 64 -1.22 3.36 -3.47
CA ARG A 64 -2.35 4.27 -3.32
C ARG A 64 -1.86 5.70 -3.07
N ALA A 65 -0.84 5.86 -2.24
CA ALA A 65 -0.25 7.17 -1.97
C ALA A 65 0.24 7.83 -3.28
N ALA A 66 0.95 7.07 -4.11
CA ALA A 66 1.43 7.57 -5.39
C ALA A 66 0.28 8.01 -6.30
N GLU A 67 -0.81 7.23 -6.35
CA GLU A 67 -2.00 7.58 -7.14
C GLU A 67 -2.61 8.90 -6.66
N LEU A 68 -2.73 9.10 -5.34
CA LEU A 68 -3.29 10.33 -4.78
C LEU A 68 -2.38 11.53 -5.03
N LEU A 69 -1.07 11.36 -4.87
CA LEU A 69 -0.11 12.45 -5.10
C LEU A 69 -0.10 12.90 -6.56
N LYS A 70 -0.29 11.98 -7.50
CA LYS A 70 -0.35 12.31 -8.93
C LYS A 70 -1.48 13.26 -9.28
N THR A 71 -2.56 13.24 -8.53
CA THR A 71 -3.70 14.12 -8.80
C THR A 71 -3.36 15.59 -8.55
N GLY A 72 -2.34 15.87 -7.72
CA GLY A 72 -1.97 17.22 -7.31
C GLY A 72 -2.94 17.88 -6.35
N ARG A 73 -4.02 17.18 -5.96
CA ARG A 73 -5.10 17.74 -5.13
C ARG A 73 -4.85 17.67 -3.64
N TYR A 74 -3.92 16.80 -3.21
CA TYR A 74 -3.73 16.49 -1.79
C TYR A 74 -2.32 16.84 -1.37
N SER A 75 -2.18 17.32 -0.14
CA SER A 75 -0.85 17.54 0.45
C SER A 75 -0.24 16.20 0.84
N VAL A 76 1.07 16.17 1.03
CA VAL A 76 1.77 14.97 1.50
C VAL A 76 1.20 14.53 2.86
N SER A 77 0.89 15.48 3.74
CA SER A 77 0.30 15.18 5.04
C SER A 77 -1.06 14.49 4.90
N GLU A 78 -1.94 15.03 4.06
CA GLU A 78 -3.24 14.43 3.80
C GLU A 78 -3.11 13.01 3.28
N VAL A 79 -2.24 12.79 2.29
CA VAL A 79 -2.01 11.46 1.71
C VAL A 79 -1.51 10.48 2.77
N THR A 80 -0.58 10.93 3.63
CA THR A 80 -0.03 10.09 4.69
C THR A 80 -1.15 9.45 5.52
N TYR A 81 -2.09 10.27 5.98
CA TYR A 81 -3.20 9.77 6.81
C TYR A 81 -4.25 9.03 6.00
N ASP A 82 -4.51 9.46 4.77
CA ASP A 82 -5.49 8.80 3.89
C ASP A 82 -5.09 7.37 3.52
N VAL A 83 -3.80 7.05 3.52
CA VAL A 83 -3.35 5.69 3.24
C VAL A 83 -3.01 4.90 4.52
N GLY A 84 -3.47 5.39 5.68
CA GLY A 84 -3.40 4.65 6.92
C GLY A 84 -2.08 4.74 7.69
N PHE A 85 -1.19 5.66 7.33
CA PHE A 85 -0.02 5.95 8.16
C PHE A 85 -0.41 6.97 9.22
N ASN A 86 0.25 6.92 10.37
CA ASN A 86 0.04 7.89 11.45
C ASN A 86 1.32 8.66 11.80
N ASP A 87 2.36 8.48 11.00
CA ASP A 87 3.66 9.11 11.21
C ASP A 87 4.20 9.59 9.86
N LEU A 88 4.26 10.90 9.69
CA LEU A 88 4.71 11.53 8.45
C LEU A 88 6.17 11.20 8.12
N LYS A 89 7.03 11.14 9.13
CA LYS A 89 8.44 10.82 8.92
C LYS A 89 8.60 9.40 8.39
N TYR A 90 7.92 8.44 9.00
CA TYR A 90 7.96 7.05 8.58
C TYR A 90 7.37 6.89 7.18
N PHE A 91 6.28 7.59 6.88
CA PHE A 91 5.69 7.58 5.54
C PHE A 91 6.69 8.05 4.49
N ARG A 92 7.39 9.16 4.75
CA ARG A 92 8.41 9.68 3.82
C ARG A 92 9.52 8.67 3.57
N GLU A 93 9.99 8.01 4.62
CA GLU A 93 11.04 6.99 4.51
C GLU A 93 10.58 5.82 3.65
N CYS A 94 9.38 5.31 3.88
CA CYS A 94 8.80 4.21 3.12
C CYS A 94 8.61 4.61 1.66
N PHE A 95 8.10 5.82 1.40
CA PHE A 95 7.84 6.29 0.06
C PHE A 95 9.15 6.42 -0.73
N LYS A 96 10.17 7.03 -0.12
CA LYS A 96 11.47 7.19 -0.78
C LYS A 96 12.10 5.84 -1.09
N LYS A 97 11.98 4.88 -0.18
CA LYS A 97 12.49 3.52 -0.39
C LYS A 97 11.80 2.83 -1.56
N GLU A 98 10.49 3.00 -1.69
CA GLU A 98 9.70 2.36 -2.75
C GLU A 98 9.90 3.03 -4.11
N PHE A 99 9.90 4.35 -4.16
CA PHE A 99 9.87 5.11 -5.41
C PHE A 99 11.15 5.88 -5.74
N GLY A 100 12.12 5.90 -4.84
CA GLY A 100 13.41 6.55 -5.06
C GLY A 100 13.43 8.06 -4.88
N VAL A 101 12.28 8.69 -4.64
CA VAL A 101 12.17 10.13 -4.40
C VAL A 101 11.23 10.38 -3.22
N LEU A 102 11.33 11.59 -2.62
CA LEU A 102 10.43 11.99 -1.56
C LEU A 102 9.02 12.26 -2.11
N PRO A 103 7.98 12.08 -1.28
CA PRO A 103 6.60 12.30 -1.75
C PRO A 103 6.35 13.67 -2.37
N GLN A 104 6.91 14.73 -1.79
CA GLN A 104 6.73 16.08 -2.32
C GLN A 104 7.35 16.22 -3.71
N GLN A 105 8.56 15.66 -3.89
CA GLN A 105 9.22 15.64 -5.19
C GLN A 105 8.41 14.87 -6.23
N TYR A 106 7.88 13.72 -5.83
CA TYR A 106 7.05 12.90 -6.71
C TYR A 106 5.80 13.66 -7.17
N LYS A 107 5.14 14.35 -6.23
CA LYS A 107 3.98 15.18 -6.53
C LYS A 107 4.33 16.29 -7.51
N GLU A 108 5.41 17.01 -7.26
CA GLU A 108 5.86 18.11 -8.13
C GLU A 108 6.23 17.62 -9.53
N GLN A 109 6.94 16.52 -9.62
CA GLN A 109 7.33 15.91 -10.90
C GLN A 109 6.10 15.47 -11.69
N SER A 110 5.08 14.94 -11.03
CA SER A 110 3.85 14.52 -11.68
C SER A 110 3.06 15.70 -12.26
N ILE A 111 2.99 16.80 -11.51
CA ILE A 111 2.34 18.03 -11.96
C ILE A 111 3.09 18.61 -13.16
N GLN A 112 4.42 18.64 -13.10
CA GLN A 112 5.25 19.17 -14.17
C GLN A 112 5.09 18.34 -15.45
N THR A 113 5.02 17.03 -15.34
CA THR A 113 4.80 16.12 -16.48
C THR A 113 3.45 16.43 -17.16
N ASP A 114 2.39 16.66 -16.38
CA ASP A 114 1.07 17.00 -16.91
C ASP A 114 1.09 18.34 -17.63
N LEU A 115 1.82 19.33 -17.09
CA LEU A 115 1.96 20.65 -17.72
C LEU A 115 2.73 20.58 -19.05
N ASP A 116 3.72 19.68 -19.13
CA ASP A 116 4.56 19.52 -20.31
C ASP A 116 3.90 18.67 -21.41
N SER A 117 2.85 17.94 -21.07
CA SER A 117 2.11 17.16 -22.05
C SER A 117 0.89 17.96 -22.57
#